data_72492b1580956404ea5dee10b97bf4b6
#
_entry.id   72492b1580956404ea5dee10b97bf4b6
#
_cell.length_a   1.000
_cell.length_b   1.000
_cell.length_c   1.000
_cell.angle_alpha   90.00
_cell.angle_beta   90.00
_cell.angle_gamma   90.00
#
_symmetry.space_group_name_H-M   'P 1'
#
loop_
_entity.id
_entity.type
_entity.pdbx_description
1 polymer ?
#
loop_
_entity_poly.entity_id
_entity_poly.type
_entity_poly.pdbx_seq_one_letter_code
_entity_poly.pdbx_strand_id
1 'polypeptide(L)'
;MVQAYPTAPSPEGRPAAYPDRWWTLSAAECCNFVVYMDGFIVTLALPAMAREFGVGLSVLKWVIVAYRLTVMVTLRTAGRLADIWGRRHIVVLRMGVLVMTSVLCALAPTVETLIAFRVFQGVGG
;
A
#
# COMPACT_ATOMS: atom_id res chain seq x y z
N MET A 1 51.42 -23.52 -0.10
CA MET A 1 50.11 -24.17 -0.08
C MET A 1 49.10 -23.11 -0.54
N VAL A 2 48.80 -23.08 -1.85
CA VAL A 2 47.91 -22.08 -2.44
C VAL A 2 46.50 -22.62 -2.29
N GLN A 3 45.69 -21.96 -1.46
CA GLN A 3 44.27 -22.27 -1.33
C GLN A 3 43.56 -21.89 -2.65
N ALA A 4 43.09 -22.90 -3.37
CA ALA A 4 42.30 -22.69 -4.56
C ALA A 4 40.98 -21.99 -4.17
N TYR A 5 40.78 -20.75 -4.65
CA TYR A 5 39.51 -20.05 -4.59
C TYR A 5 38.44 -20.91 -5.29
N PRO A 6 37.26 -21.08 -4.66
CA PRO A 6 36.16 -21.77 -5.34
C PRO A 6 35.82 -21.00 -6.63
N THR A 7 35.92 -21.70 -7.73
CA THR A 7 35.54 -21.20 -9.07
C THR A 7 34.11 -20.66 -8.99
N ALA A 8 33.92 -19.44 -9.51
CA ALA A 8 32.60 -18.83 -9.63
C ALA A 8 31.61 -19.80 -10.30
N PRO A 9 30.38 -19.91 -9.79
CA PRO A 9 29.37 -20.81 -10.36
C PRO A 9 29.17 -20.48 -11.85
N SER A 10 29.19 -21.53 -12.68
CA SER A 10 29.01 -21.46 -14.12
C SER A 10 27.72 -20.68 -14.49
N PRO A 11 27.70 -19.95 -15.62
CA PRO A 11 26.55 -19.15 -16.05
C PRO A 11 25.27 -19.95 -16.30
N GLU A 12 25.33 -21.27 -16.27
CA GLU A 12 24.20 -22.19 -16.49
C GLU A 12 23.20 -22.26 -15.36
N GLY A 13 23.51 -21.67 -14.18
CA GLY A 13 22.62 -21.62 -13.01
C GLY A 13 21.84 -20.32 -12.84
N ARG A 14 21.86 -19.39 -13.79
CA ARG A 14 21.00 -18.21 -13.70
C ARG A 14 19.55 -18.65 -13.96
N PRO A 15 18.63 -18.47 -12.98
CA PRO A 15 17.22 -18.73 -13.26
C PRO A 15 16.85 -17.93 -14.51
N ALA A 16 16.21 -18.61 -15.46
CA ALA A 16 15.75 -18.03 -16.71
C ALA A 16 15.11 -16.66 -16.40
N ALA A 17 15.56 -15.62 -17.10
CA ALA A 17 15.02 -14.28 -16.92
C ALA A 17 13.50 -14.36 -17.13
N TYR A 18 12.75 -14.30 -16.04
CA TYR A 18 11.30 -14.29 -16.11
C TYR A 18 10.88 -13.09 -16.96
N PRO A 19 10.28 -13.28 -18.13
CA PRO A 19 9.86 -12.18 -19.00
C PRO A 19 8.86 -11.27 -18.30
N ASP A 20 8.16 -11.79 -17.30
CA ASP A 20 7.15 -11.05 -16.53
C ASP A 20 7.72 -10.15 -15.42
N ARG A 21 9.05 -10.10 -15.25
CA ARG A 21 9.69 -9.30 -14.21
C ARG A 21 9.38 -7.80 -14.34
N TRP A 22 9.35 -7.31 -15.57
CA TRP A 22 9.02 -5.91 -15.85
C TRP A 22 7.55 -5.60 -15.62
N TRP A 23 6.66 -6.52 -15.95
CA TRP A 23 5.22 -6.38 -15.69
C TRP A 23 4.90 -6.35 -14.20
N THR A 24 5.54 -7.19 -13.40
CA THR A 24 5.36 -7.20 -11.94
C THR A 24 5.92 -5.94 -11.28
N LEU A 25 7.05 -5.43 -11.76
CA LEU A 25 7.60 -4.16 -11.28
C LEU A 25 6.68 -2.99 -11.64
N SER A 26 6.23 -2.91 -12.88
CA SER A 26 5.31 -1.85 -13.33
C SER A 26 4.00 -1.87 -12.56
N ALA A 27 3.44 -3.05 -12.30
CA ALA A 27 2.22 -3.18 -11.50
C ALA A 27 2.44 -2.72 -10.05
N ALA A 28 3.59 -3.06 -9.44
CA ALA A 28 3.91 -2.63 -8.09
C ALA A 28 4.09 -1.10 -8.00
N GLU A 29 4.74 -0.49 -8.99
CA GLU A 29 4.89 0.97 -9.04
C GLU A 29 3.56 1.69 -9.27
N CYS A 30 2.69 1.16 -10.14
CA CYS A 30 1.33 1.69 -10.29
C CYS A 30 0.54 1.64 -8.97
N CYS A 31 0.66 0.53 -8.23
CA CYS A 31 0.04 0.40 -6.91
C CYS A 31 0.55 1.45 -5.93
N ASN A 32 1.86 1.63 -5.85
CA ASN A 32 2.47 2.67 -5.02
C ASN A 32 1.99 4.07 -5.42
N PHE A 33 1.95 4.36 -6.71
CA PHE A 33 1.48 5.65 -7.21
C PHE A 33 0.04 5.95 -6.78
N VAL A 34 -0.87 4.97 -6.88
CA VAL A 34 -2.27 5.11 -6.46
C VAL A 34 -2.35 5.40 -4.95
N VAL A 35 -1.58 4.69 -4.12
CA VAL A 35 -1.53 4.92 -2.67
C VAL A 35 -1.03 6.32 -2.33
N TYR A 36 0.01 6.80 -3.03
CA TYR A 36 0.50 8.17 -2.84
C TYR A 36 -0.51 9.22 -3.27
N MET A 37 -1.17 9.02 -4.42
CA MET A 37 -2.21 9.92 -4.92
C MET A 37 -3.39 10.00 -3.97
N ASP A 38 -3.85 8.89 -3.42
CA ASP A 38 -4.91 8.85 -2.42
C ASP A 38 -4.56 9.71 -1.20
N GLY A 39 -3.35 9.60 -0.67
CA GLY A 39 -2.86 10.42 0.44
C GLY A 39 -2.81 11.92 0.11
N PHE A 40 -2.43 12.28 -1.11
CA PHE A 40 -2.41 13.67 -1.58
C PHE A 40 -3.81 14.25 -1.70
N ILE A 41 -4.74 13.51 -2.33
CA ILE A 41 -6.13 13.94 -2.52
C ILE A 41 -6.80 14.22 -1.17
N VAL A 42 -6.59 13.36 -0.18
CA VAL A 42 -7.14 13.57 1.17
C VAL A 42 -6.56 14.81 1.83
N THR A 43 -5.27 15.03 1.69
CA THR A 43 -4.60 16.21 2.26
C THR A 43 -5.15 17.50 1.66
N LEU A 44 -5.42 17.53 0.35
CA LEU A 44 -6.02 18.67 -0.34
C LEU A 44 -7.51 18.83 0.02
N ALA A 45 -8.22 17.74 0.28
CA ALA A 45 -9.64 17.76 0.65
C ALA A 45 -9.88 18.16 2.12
N LEU A 46 -8.85 18.11 2.98
CA LEU A 46 -8.95 18.44 4.40
C LEU A 46 -9.67 19.77 4.71
N PRO A 47 -9.36 20.89 4.05
CA PRO A 47 -10.05 22.16 4.32
C PRO A 47 -11.53 22.13 3.93
N ALA A 48 -11.86 21.43 2.85
CA ALA A 48 -13.25 21.25 2.42
C ALA A 48 -14.03 20.39 3.41
N MET A 49 -13.45 19.28 3.84
CA MET A 49 -14.03 18.39 4.85
C MET A 49 -14.24 19.10 6.21
N ALA A 50 -13.29 19.96 6.61
CA ALA A 50 -13.41 20.74 7.84
C ALA A 50 -14.65 21.63 7.84
N ARG A 51 -14.97 22.23 6.68
CA ARG A 51 -16.15 23.07 6.50
C ARG A 51 -17.43 22.26 6.48
N GLU A 52 -17.44 21.14 5.81
CA GLU A 52 -18.63 20.29 5.62
C GLU A 52 -19.03 19.58 6.90
N PHE A 53 -18.07 19.04 7.63
CA PHE A 53 -18.32 18.34 8.90
C PHE A 53 -18.36 19.26 10.12
N GLY A 54 -18.03 20.56 9.97
CA GLY A 54 -18.00 21.53 11.07
C GLY A 54 -17.01 21.19 12.19
N VAL A 55 -15.97 20.41 11.89
CA VAL A 55 -14.96 19.94 12.84
C VAL A 55 -13.63 20.65 12.65
N GLY A 56 -12.87 20.80 13.74
CA GLY A 56 -11.55 21.41 13.68
C GLY A 56 -10.54 20.58 12.88
N LEU A 57 -9.61 21.28 12.23
CA LEU A 57 -8.50 20.64 11.48
C LEU A 57 -7.69 19.66 12.33
N SER A 58 -7.67 19.84 13.65
CA SER A 58 -6.96 18.93 14.56
C SER A 58 -7.57 17.52 14.57
N VAL A 59 -8.90 17.41 14.49
CA VAL A 59 -9.60 16.12 14.42
C VAL A 59 -9.35 15.45 13.09
N LEU A 60 -9.38 16.21 12.00
CA LEU A 60 -9.14 15.70 10.66
C LEU A 60 -7.69 15.23 10.43
N LYS A 61 -6.72 15.79 11.13
CA LYS A 61 -5.34 15.29 11.11
C LYS A 61 -5.25 13.83 11.55
N TRP A 62 -6.10 13.40 12.48
CA TRP A 62 -6.17 12.01 12.92
C TRP A 62 -6.57 11.03 11.80
N VAL A 63 -7.36 11.49 10.83
CA VAL A 63 -7.71 10.69 9.64
C VAL A 63 -6.44 10.28 8.88
N ILE A 64 -5.54 11.24 8.65
CA ILE A 64 -4.27 10.98 7.95
C ILE A 64 -3.32 10.14 8.81
N VAL A 65 -3.22 10.47 10.11
CA VAL A 65 -2.32 9.76 11.02
C VAL A 65 -2.73 8.30 11.18
N ALA A 66 -4.02 8.03 11.38
CA ALA A 66 -4.56 6.67 11.50
C ALA A 66 -4.27 5.85 10.22
N TYR A 67 -4.52 6.43 9.05
CA TYR A 67 -4.22 5.80 7.77
C TYR A 67 -2.73 5.47 7.64
N ARG A 68 -1.85 6.44 7.85
CA ARG A 68 -0.39 6.24 7.71
C ARG A 68 0.15 5.22 8.71
N LEU A 69 -0.34 5.24 9.94
CA LEU A 69 0.05 4.27 10.96
C LEU A 69 -0.35 2.86 10.55
N THR A 70 -1.57 2.68 10.07
CA THR A 70 -2.07 1.38 9.59
C THR A 70 -1.25 0.88 8.40
N VAL A 71 -0.94 1.73 7.42
CA VAL A 71 -0.08 1.37 6.28
C VAL A 71 1.29 0.89 6.76
N MET A 72 1.94 1.59 7.71
CA MET A 72 3.25 1.22 8.22
C MET A 72 3.24 -0.15 8.91
N VAL A 73 2.22 -0.43 9.72
CA VAL A 73 2.08 -1.71 10.42
C VAL A 73 1.80 -2.85 9.42
N THR A 74 0.89 -2.59 8.48
CA THR A 74 0.46 -3.59 7.50
C THR A 74 1.55 -3.91 6.48
N LEU A 75 2.40 -2.96 6.13
CA LEU A 75 3.48 -3.15 5.17
C LEU A 75 4.45 -4.27 5.61
N ARG A 76 4.79 -4.34 6.89
CA ARG A 76 5.63 -5.40 7.45
C ARG A 76 4.97 -6.77 7.41
N THR A 77 3.68 -6.81 7.74
CA THR A 77 2.89 -8.06 7.74
C THR A 77 2.65 -8.55 6.32
N ALA A 78 2.31 -7.64 5.41
CA ALA A 78 2.08 -7.95 4.00
C ALA A 78 3.34 -8.47 3.30
N GLY A 79 4.53 -7.99 3.66
CA GLY A 79 5.80 -8.51 3.15
C GLY A 79 5.98 -9.99 3.47
N ARG A 80 5.76 -10.38 4.73
CA ARG A 80 5.82 -11.79 5.15
C ARG A 80 4.74 -12.66 4.49
N LEU A 81 3.54 -12.13 4.36
CA LEU A 81 2.43 -12.85 3.76
C LEU A 81 2.64 -13.05 2.25
N ALA A 82 3.24 -12.07 1.57
CA ALA A 82 3.60 -12.14 0.16
C ALA A 82 4.65 -13.24 -0.14
N ASP A 83 5.55 -13.51 0.81
CA ASP A 83 6.54 -14.56 0.68
C ASP A 83 5.91 -15.98 0.81
N ILE A 84 4.80 -16.11 1.56
CA ILE A 84 4.10 -17.39 1.78
C ILE A 84 3.05 -17.66 0.70
N TRP A 85 2.24 -16.67 0.34
CA TRP A 85 1.08 -16.83 -0.55
C TRP A 85 1.36 -16.41 -2.00
N GLY A 86 2.56 -15.86 -2.25
CA GLY A 86 2.96 -15.34 -3.54
C GLY A 86 2.58 -13.87 -3.74
N ARG A 87 3.54 -13.12 -4.24
CA ARG A 87 3.45 -11.65 -4.41
C ARG A 87 2.25 -11.22 -5.24
N ARG A 88 1.91 -11.96 -6.30
CA ARG A 88 0.82 -11.62 -7.20
C ARG A 88 -0.54 -11.61 -6.49
N HIS A 89 -0.82 -12.64 -5.69
CA HIS A 89 -2.10 -12.75 -4.98
C HIS A 89 -2.27 -11.65 -3.93
N ILE A 90 -1.19 -11.33 -3.21
CA ILE A 90 -1.22 -10.29 -2.18
C ILE A 90 -1.41 -8.91 -2.82
N VAL A 91 -0.75 -8.62 -3.95
CA VAL A 91 -0.93 -7.34 -4.66
C VAL A 91 -2.37 -7.17 -5.14
N VAL A 92 -2.96 -8.19 -5.75
CA VAL A 92 -4.36 -8.14 -6.21
C VAL A 92 -5.34 -7.98 -5.05
N LEU A 93 -5.12 -8.71 -3.96
CA LEU A 93 -5.95 -8.62 -2.76
C LEU A 93 -5.89 -7.20 -2.15
N ARG A 94 -4.69 -6.64 -2.00
CA ARG A 94 -4.49 -5.29 -1.46
C ARG A 94 -5.15 -4.23 -2.33
N MET A 95 -5.01 -4.33 -3.64
CA MET A 95 -5.69 -3.44 -4.57
C MET A 95 -7.22 -3.54 -4.48
N GLY A 96 -7.76 -4.75 -4.37
CA GLY A 96 -9.18 -4.95 -4.14
C GLY A 96 -9.68 -4.27 -2.87
N VAL A 97 -8.97 -4.46 -1.76
CA VAL A 97 -9.28 -3.80 -0.47
C VAL A 97 -9.19 -2.29 -0.59
N LEU A 98 -8.14 -1.77 -1.23
CA LEU A 98 -7.96 -0.33 -1.43
C LEU A 98 -9.13 0.29 -2.20
N VAL A 99 -9.52 -0.30 -3.33
CA VAL A 99 -10.63 0.20 -4.16
C VAL A 99 -11.95 0.15 -3.40
N MET A 100 -12.27 -0.99 -2.75
CA MET A 100 -13.50 -1.15 -1.99
C MET A 100 -13.59 -0.13 -0.85
N THR A 101 -12.53 0.04 -0.09
CA THR A 101 -12.50 0.99 1.03
C THR A 101 -12.50 2.44 0.57
N SER A 102 -11.91 2.76 -0.59
CA SER A 102 -12.01 4.09 -1.20
C SER A 102 -13.45 4.46 -1.54
N VAL A 103 -14.22 3.52 -2.11
CA VAL A 103 -15.64 3.74 -2.37
C VAL A 103 -16.42 3.95 -1.07
N LEU A 104 -16.13 3.16 -0.05
CA LEU A 104 -16.76 3.31 1.27
C LEU A 104 -16.41 4.66 1.94
N CYS A 105 -15.16 5.12 1.79
CA CYS A 105 -14.76 6.46 2.25
C CYS A 105 -15.53 7.57 1.55
N ALA A 106 -15.81 7.44 0.25
CA ALA A 106 -16.59 8.41 -0.52
C ALA A 106 -18.05 8.49 -0.07
N LEU A 107 -18.58 7.41 0.51
CA LEU A 107 -19.96 7.30 1.01
C LEU A 107 -20.07 7.57 2.53
N ALA A 108 -18.97 7.93 3.21
CA ALA A 108 -18.95 8.11 4.65
C ALA A 108 -19.79 9.32 5.08
N PRO A 109 -20.85 9.15 5.89
CA PRO A 109 -21.71 10.25 6.32
C PRO A 109 -21.12 11.04 7.50
N THR A 110 -20.16 10.47 8.23
CA THR A 110 -19.56 11.09 9.42
C THR A 110 -18.05 10.96 9.44
N VAL A 111 -17.39 11.85 10.19
CA VAL A 111 -15.93 11.84 10.36
C VAL A 111 -15.44 10.55 11.01
N GLU A 112 -16.17 10.03 11.98
CA GLU A 112 -15.84 8.79 12.68
C GLU A 112 -15.85 7.59 11.74
N THR A 113 -16.88 7.50 10.89
CA THR A 113 -16.99 6.47 9.86
C THR A 113 -15.86 6.61 8.83
N LEU A 114 -15.50 7.84 8.47
CA LEU A 114 -14.39 8.12 7.57
C LEU A 114 -13.06 7.64 8.16
N ILE A 115 -12.80 7.90 9.44
CA ILE A 115 -11.60 7.42 10.15
C ILE A 115 -11.55 5.89 10.15
N ALA A 116 -12.66 5.23 10.47
CA ALA A 116 -12.73 3.77 10.45
C ALA A 116 -12.41 3.20 9.06
N PHE A 117 -13.01 3.74 8.00
CA PHE A 117 -12.74 3.30 6.63
C PHE A 117 -11.29 3.59 6.20
N ARG A 118 -10.69 4.67 6.68
CA ARG A 118 -9.26 4.98 6.46
C ARG A 118 -8.33 3.96 7.13
N VAL A 119 -8.66 3.47 8.30
CA VAL A 119 -7.91 2.38 8.93
C VAL A 119 -7.99 1.11 8.07
N PHE A 120 -9.17 0.73 7.61
CA PHE A 120 -9.33 -0.41 6.70
C PHE A 120 -8.61 -0.20 5.37
N GLN A 121 -8.64 1.00 4.81
CA GLN A 121 -7.91 1.36 3.60
C GLN A 121 -6.40 1.24 3.79
N GLY A 122 -5.88 1.59 4.96
CA GLY A 122 -4.47 1.39 5.31
C GLY A 122 -4.03 -0.07 5.32
N VAL A 123 -4.95 -1.02 5.47
CA VAL A 123 -4.65 -2.44 5.32
C VAL A 123 -4.42 -2.81 3.85
N GLY A 124 -5.09 -2.15 2.92
CA GLY A 124 -4.93 -2.32 1.47
C GLY A 124 -3.77 -1.53 0.87
N GLY A 125 -3.32 -0.44 1.52
CA GLY A 125 -2.30 0.48 1.04
C GLY A 125 -0.84 0.10 1.24
#